data_e4cc5036d68f3a0ae867ee0ab2a283d4
#
_entry.id   e4cc5036d68f3a0ae867ee0ab2a283d4
#
_cell.length_a   1.000
_cell.length_b   1.000
_cell.length_c   1.000
_cell.angle_alpha   90.00
_cell.angle_beta   90.00
_cell.angle_gamma   90.00
#
_symmetry.space_group_name_H-M   'P 1'
#
loop_
_entity.id
_entity.type
_entity.pdbx_description
1 polymer ?
#
loop_
_entity_poly.entity_id
_entity_poly.type
_entity_poly.pdbx_seq_one_letter_code
_entity_poly.pdbx_strand_id
1 'polypeptide(L)'
;MVNKLAEMQCKLGHRCHFSVDTQQDLDGNTSRRCSKLSPVEGQISRWLAVFVAPLSVAVCLSVAEPAAAQSDLTIDGADCQYDRDRSRSSRRRAGGANRECLFVDAADEAEANADPNKTGSDSIESRVVVRNRPVAARSISPVPKPRPQDYDDPILVPDRWRIVDTLGYEDRWWDPYNQNTIKGDKPLHDDWFFNVTAISDSVAEVRQVPTPVGGQTTIAPGRIDVLGNYDQWAVLQTVATEFVYYQGDTVFRPPDWEFRFTPVFNVNYTEVQETLALNVNPDERDTRTDTHIGVQALFVDKHLRNVSDRYDFDSLRIGIQPFSSDFRGFLFQDSPMGVRLFGTRDNNRIQYNLGWFRRLEKDTNSGLNSVSEDLRDEDIVVANLYWQDQPTLGFFSQLTAIYLENRETDVFYDQNGFIARPASIGLEQPREYDVAYLGYNGDGHFGRLNLTASAYVALGEERSSVFDQRDSDVEAYFFAIEPSIDFDWLRVRASFLYGSGDKDPFDDKSEGFDAIFENPQFAGADTSYWIRQSTPLIGGGRVALSSRNGVLNSMRPNKEHGQANFTNPGIVLAGIGADMDLLPELRLSLNANYLAFAETAPVEVARAQGAIDDSIGYDLSAALIWRPFMT
;
A
#
# COMPACT_ATOMS: atom_id res chain seq x y z
N MET A 1 -25.79 18.42 -8.76
CA MET A 1 -24.37 18.41 -8.37
C MET A 1 -23.51 19.33 -9.25
N VAL A 2 -23.70 19.34 -10.55
CA VAL A 2 -22.90 20.19 -11.47
C VAL A 2 -23.09 21.71 -11.25
N ASN A 3 -24.27 22.15 -10.83
CA ASN A 3 -24.52 23.58 -10.57
C ASN A 3 -23.93 24.12 -9.24
N LYS A 4 -23.50 23.25 -8.30
CA LYS A 4 -22.81 23.68 -7.08
C LYS A 4 -21.29 23.86 -7.26
N LEU A 5 -20.70 23.19 -8.24
CA LEU A 5 -19.28 23.34 -8.57
C LEU A 5 -18.98 24.63 -9.35
N ALA A 6 -19.94 25.13 -10.14
CA ALA A 6 -19.79 26.37 -10.88
C ALA A 6 -19.86 27.65 -9.98
N GLU A 7 -20.52 27.56 -8.83
CA GLU A 7 -20.56 28.68 -7.86
C GLU A 7 -19.28 28.75 -6.98
N MET A 8 -18.52 27.66 -6.87
CA MET A 8 -17.26 27.64 -6.09
C MET A 8 -16.07 28.29 -6.81
N GLN A 9 -16.14 28.51 -8.12
CA GLN A 9 -15.04 29.15 -8.88
C GLN A 9 -15.08 30.68 -8.88
N CYS A 10 -16.09 31.33 -8.34
CA CYS A 10 -16.19 32.76 -8.34
C CYS A 10 -16.09 33.34 -6.92
N LYS A 11 -14.88 33.73 -6.54
CA LYS A 11 -14.44 34.60 -5.42
C LYS A 11 -13.55 33.91 -4.38
N LEU A 12 -12.31 33.80 -4.68
CA LEU A 12 -11.20 33.86 -3.73
C LEU A 12 -11.31 35.17 -2.92
N GLY A 13 -11.74 35.09 -1.66
CA GLY A 13 -11.62 36.20 -0.73
C GLY A 13 -12.69 36.34 0.35
N HIS A 14 -13.85 35.70 0.28
CA HIS A 14 -14.86 35.82 1.34
C HIS A 14 -15.68 34.56 1.52
N ARG A 15 -15.66 33.96 2.73
CA ARG A 15 -16.59 32.92 3.13
C ARG A 15 -17.95 33.51 3.45
N CYS A 16 -19.01 33.01 2.80
CA CYS A 16 -20.39 33.28 3.20
C CYS A 16 -20.96 32.00 3.82
N HIS A 17 -21.35 32.06 5.09
CA HIS A 17 -22.21 31.07 5.71
C HIS A 17 -23.65 31.31 5.28
N PHE A 18 -24.29 30.30 4.70
CA PHE A 18 -25.74 30.34 4.48
C PHE A 18 -26.41 29.58 5.64
N SER A 19 -26.99 30.30 6.59
CA SER A 19 -28.05 29.77 7.43
C SER A 19 -29.39 30.16 6.79
N VAL A 20 -30.22 29.20 6.48
CA VAL A 20 -31.60 29.42 6.06
C VAL A 20 -32.45 29.42 7.32
N ASP A 21 -32.53 30.55 8.00
CA ASP A 21 -33.59 30.82 8.98
C ASP A 21 -34.80 31.32 8.22
N THR A 22 -35.81 30.49 8.06
CA THR A 22 -37.13 30.89 7.57
C THR A 22 -37.95 31.39 8.73
N GLN A 23 -37.76 32.67 9.11
CA GLN A 23 -38.81 33.43 9.79
C GLN A 23 -39.68 34.09 8.74
N GLN A 24 -40.92 33.66 8.62
CA GLN A 24 -41.96 34.34 7.87
C GLN A 24 -42.45 35.55 8.70
N ASP A 25 -42.06 36.73 8.28
CA ASP A 25 -42.79 37.95 8.69
C ASP A 25 -44.03 38.11 7.81
N LEU A 26 -45.06 38.70 8.41
CA LEU A 26 -46.42 38.86 7.85
C LEU A 26 -46.52 39.67 6.53
N ASP A 27 -45.39 40.12 5.96
CA ASP A 27 -45.36 40.97 4.76
C ASP A 27 -44.61 40.35 3.55
N GLY A 28 -44.26 39.09 3.58
CA GLY A 28 -43.86 38.32 2.37
C GLY A 28 -42.52 38.70 1.72
N ASN A 29 -41.56 39.33 2.42
CA ASN A 29 -40.28 39.72 1.86
C ASN A 29 -39.10 38.93 2.49
N THR A 30 -38.31 38.22 1.68
CA THR A 30 -37.10 37.50 2.10
C THR A 30 -35.85 38.36 1.95
N SER A 31 -35.19 38.71 3.06
CA SER A 31 -33.89 39.42 3.06
C SER A 31 -32.73 38.50 3.45
N ARG A 32 -31.64 38.56 2.71
CA ARG A 32 -30.39 37.85 2.99
C ARG A 32 -29.40 38.78 3.72
N ARG A 33 -28.88 38.38 4.88
CA ARG A 33 -27.81 39.11 5.58
C ARG A 33 -26.48 38.34 5.51
N CYS A 34 -25.39 39.03 5.18
CA CYS A 34 -24.01 38.56 5.33
C CYS A 34 -23.42 39.15 6.62
N SER A 35 -22.84 38.28 7.48
CA SER A 35 -22.09 38.72 8.66
C SER A 35 -20.57 38.62 8.40
N LYS A 36 -19.81 39.62 8.88
CA LYS A 36 -18.34 39.66 8.76
C LYS A 36 -17.70 38.94 9.95
N LEU A 37 -16.74 38.08 9.66
CA LEU A 37 -15.94 37.33 10.63
C LEU A 37 -14.77 38.15 11.19
N SER A 38 -14.30 37.84 12.40
CA SER A 38 -13.30 38.54 13.17
C SER A 38 -11.85 38.27 12.73
N PRO A 39 -10.84 39.12 13.09
CA PRO A 39 -9.51 39.14 12.49
C PRO A 39 -8.56 37.96 12.81
N VAL A 40 -8.95 37.03 13.68
CA VAL A 40 -8.07 35.93 14.10
C VAL A 40 -8.01 34.80 13.06
N GLU A 41 -9.06 34.63 12.24
CA GLU A 41 -9.12 33.58 11.20
C GLU A 41 -8.30 33.89 9.93
N GLY A 42 -7.80 35.12 9.80
CA GLY A 42 -7.03 35.56 8.63
C GLY A 42 -5.58 35.04 8.56
N GLN A 43 -5.04 34.45 9.62
CA GLN A 43 -3.67 33.95 9.60
C GLN A 43 -3.57 32.50 9.08
N ILE A 44 -4.54 31.67 9.35
CA ILE A 44 -4.52 30.24 8.92
C ILE A 44 -4.71 30.12 7.40
N SER A 45 -5.55 30.99 6.81
CA SER A 45 -5.76 31.02 5.35
C SER A 45 -4.52 31.47 4.55
N ARG A 46 -3.59 32.20 5.18
CA ARG A 46 -2.34 32.63 4.52
C ARG A 46 -1.29 31.52 4.44
N TRP A 47 -1.26 30.62 5.40
CA TRP A 47 -0.34 29.48 5.39
C TRP A 47 -0.79 28.37 4.41
N LEU A 48 -2.08 28.11 4.33
CA LEU A 48 -2.63 27.17 3.34
C LEU A 48 -2.41 27.65 1.89
N ALA A 49 -2.52 28.95 1.63
CA ALA A 49 -2.28 29.52 0.30
C ALA A 49 -0.79 29.50 -0.12
N VAL A 50 0.14 29.48 0.83
CA VAL A 50 1.59 29.43 0.56
C VAL A 50 2.06 28.01 0.25
N PHE A 51 1.39 26.97 0.79
CA PHE A 51 1.79 25.58 0.58
C PHE A 51 1.08 24.88 -0.57
N VAL A 52 -0.10 25.33 -0.98
CA VAL A 52 -0.88 24.69 -2.04
C VAL A 52 -0.61 25.28 -3.45
N ALA A 53 -0.08 26.49 -3.55
CA ALA A 53 0.03 27.19 -4.82
C ALA A 53 1.25 26.88 -5.72
N PRO A 54 2.42 26.41 -5.27
CA PRO A 54 3.54 26.18 -6.19
C PRO A 54 3.82 24.71 -6.55
N LEU A 55 3.13 23.73 -6.01
CA LEU A 55 3.42 22.30 -6.26
C LEU A 55 2.49 21.61 -7.27
N SER A 56 1.73 22.39 -8.04
CA SER A 56 1.00 21.86 -9.22
C SER A 56 1.90 21.57 -10.42
N VAL A 57 3.21 21.61 -10.27
CA VAL A 57 4.14 21.06 -11.27
C VAL A 57 4.32 19.58 -10.92
N ALA A 58 3.53 18.76 -11.58
CA ALA A 58 3.59 17.32 -11.54
C ALA A 58 5.02 16.83 -11.80
N VAL A 59 5.71 16.41 -10.77
CA VAL A 59 6.79 15.44 -10.90
C VAL A 59 6.11 14.08 -10.77
N CYS A 60 5.63 13.54 -11.88
CA CYS A 60 5.31 12.12 -12.00
C CYS A 60 6.62 11.35 -11.96
N LEU A 61 7.16 11.13 -10.76
CA LEU A 61 8.08 10.04 -10.52
C LEU A 61 7.21 8.85 -10.11
N SER A 62 7.35 7.78 -10.89
CA SER A 62 6.74 6.49 -10.67
C SER A 62 6.71 6.15 -9.18
N VAL A 63 5.52 5.98 -8.65
CA VAL A 63 5.31 5.31 -7.38
C VAL A 63 5.87 3.90 -7.55
N ALA A 64 7.07 3.67 -7.05
CA ALA A 64 7.46 2.34 -6.70
C ALA A 64 6.69 2.06 -5.40
N GLU A 65 5.56 1.36 -5.51
CA GLU A 65 5.08 0.55 -4.40
C GLU A 65 6.27 -0.19 -3.81
N PRO A 66 6.32 -0.48 -2.49
CA PRO A 66 7.34 -1.37 -1.96
C PRO A 66 7.19 -2.68 -2.71
N ALA A 67 8.04 -2.86 -3.70
CA ALA A 67 8.01 -4.01 -4.57
C ALA A 67 8.32 -5.24 -3.71
N ALA A 68 7.32 -6.06 -3.50
CA ALA A 68 7.55 -7.47 -3.71
C ALA A 68 8.17 -7.53 -5.11
N ALA A 69 9.42 -7.97 -5.20
CA ALA A 69 10.20 -7.93 -6.42
C ALA A 69 9.44 -8.68 -7.53
N GLN A 70 8.71 -7.95 -8.34
CA GLN A 70 8.23 -8.39 -9.63
C GLN A 70 9.21 -7.86 -10.66
N SER A 71 10.09 -8.73 -11.12
CA SER A 71 10.84 -8.51 -12.32
C SER A 71 9.91 -8.70 -13.51
N ASP A 72 9.22 -7.67 -13.93
CA ASP A 72 8.60 -7.63 -15.25
C ASP A 72 9.69 -7.44 -16.30
N LEU A 73 10.15 -8.54 -16.85
CA LEU A 73 10.83 -8.58 -18.13
C LEU A 73 9.75 -8.40 -19.21
N THR A 74 9.34 -7.17 -19.48
CA THR A 74 8.64 -6.84 -20.73
C THR A 74 9.66 -6.83 -21.85
N ILE A 75 9.65 -7.92 -22.65
CA ILE A 75 10.26 -7.91 -23.98
C ILE A 75 9.35 -7.02 -24.84
N ASP A 76 9.86 -5.88 -25.28
CA ASP A 76 9.21 -5.02 -26.26
C ASP A 76 8.80 -5.83 -27.48
N GLY A 77 7.50 -6.01 -27.64
CA GLY A 77 6.90 -6.60 -28.84
C GLY A 77 6.90 -5.58 -29.96
N ALA A 78 7.58 -5.91 -31.04
CA ALA A 78 7.50 -5.17 -32.28
C ALA A 78 6.06 -5.06 -32.76
N ASP A 79 5.66 -3.84 -33.11
CA ASP A 79 4.38 -3.49 -33.73
C ASP A 79 4.07 -4.35 -34.95
N CYS A 80 3.04 -5.17 -34.86
CA CYS A 80 2.38 -5.76 -36.03
C CYS A 80 1.13 -4.93 -36.34
N GLN A 81 1.20 -4.03 -37.29
CA GLN A 81 0.03 -3.35 -37.85
C GLN A 81 -0.89 -4.34 -38.56
N TYR A 82 -2.12 -4.42 -38.09
CA TYR A 82 -3.19 -5.22 -38.66
C TYR A 82 -3.98 -4.38 -39.66
N ASP A 83 -3.88 -4.74 -40.95
CA ASP A 83 -4.67 -4.14 -42.02
C ASP A 83 -6.10 -4.74 -42.03
N ARG A 84 -7.07 -3.90 -41.70
CA ARG A 84 -8.51 -4.20 -41.67
C ARG A 84 -9.12 -3.79 -43.01
N ASP A 85 -9.00 -4.62 -44.02
CA ASP A 85 -9.98 -4.59 -45.10
C ASP A 85 -9.91 -5.87 -45.98
N ARG A 86 -10.86 -6.76 -45.78
CA ARG A 86 -11.57 -7.54 -46.79
C ARG A 86 -12.49 -8.58 -46.15
N SER A 87 -13.72 -8.18 -46.02
CA SER A 87 -14.84 -9.10 -45.81
C SER A 87 -15.19 -9.86 -47.06
N ARG A 88 -15.61 -11.10 -46.84
CA ARG A 88 -16.51 -11.96 -47.62
C ARG A 88 -15.93 -13.11 -48.42
N SER A 89 -16.48 -14.21 -47.96
CA SER A 89 -16.83 -15.47 -48.66
C SER A 89 -15.78 -16.57 -48.74
N SER A 90 -16.03 -17.57 -48.03
CA SER A 90 -16.32 -18.96 -48.39
C SER A 90 -15.73 -19.99 -47.43
N ARG A 91 -16.61 -20.88 -47.01
CA ARG A 91 -16.34 -22.08 -46.22
C ARG A 91 -15.38 -23.03 -46.99
N ARG A 92 -14.39 -23.58 -46.29
CA ARG A 92 -14.17 -25.05 -46.15
C ARG A 92 -12.82 -25.41 -45.53
N ARG A 93 -12.91 -26.26 -44.49
CA ARG A 93 -12.03 -27.33 -44.03
C ARG A 93 -10.54 -27.10 -43.74
N ALA A 94 -10.24 -27.29 -42.45
CA ALA A 94 -9.18 -28.13 -41.88
C ALA A 94 -7.73 -28.01 -42.37
N GLY A 95 -6.83 -27.70 -41.47
CA GLY A 95 -5.40 -27.94 -41.59
C GLY A 95 -4.61 -26.94 -40.74
N GLY A 96 -3.96 -27.41 -39.70
CA GLY A 96 -3.10 -26.58 -38.86
C GLY A 96 -1.97 -25.93 -39.64
N ALA A 97 -1.66 -24.73 -39.29
CA ALA A 97 -0.45 -24.06 -39.76
C ALA A 97 0.18 -23.30 -38.59
N ASN A 98 1.34 -23.77 -38.18
CA ASN A 98 2.30 -23.06 -37.36
C ASN A 98 2.62 -21.70 -38.00
N ARG A 99 2.60 -20.63 -37.22
CA ARG A 99 3.10 -19.33 -37.67
C ARG A 99 4.51 -19.16 -37.09
N GLU A 100 5.49 -19.21 -37.95
CA GLU A 100 6.86 -18.79 -37.65
C GLU A 100 7.01 -17.31 -38.02
N CYS A 101 7.59 -16.54 -37.12
CA CYS A 101 8.09 -15.18 -37.38
C CYS A 101 9.54 -15.28 -37.84
N LEU A 102 9.84 -14.72 -39.00
CA LEU A 102 11.20 -14.64 -39.54
C LEU A 102 11.88 -13.35 -39.09
N PHE A 103 13.02 -13.51 -38.40
CA PHE A 103 14.00 -12.44 -38.23
C PHE A 103 14.91 -12.39 -39.47
N VAL A 104 15.14 -11.22 -39.99
CA VAL A 104 16.14 -10.96 -41.04
C VAL A 104 17.33 -10.25 -40.39
N ASP A 105 18.44 -10.96 -40.26
CA ASP A 105 19.73 -10.35 -39.92
C ASP A 105 20.24 -9.58 -41.12
N ALA A 106 20.39 -8.27 -40.94
CA ALA A 106 21.07 -7.38 -41.91
C ALA A 106 22.51 -7.11 -41.46
N ALA A 107 23.35 -8.11 -41.60
CA ALA A 107 24.80 -7.92 -41.55
C ALA A 107 25.45 -9.11 -42.30
N ASP A 108 25.76 -8.86 -43.55
CA ASP A 108 26.86 -9.46 -44.29
C ASP A 108 26.55 -9.31 -45.80
N GLU A 109 27.05 -8.24 -46.38
CA GLU A 109 27.48 -8.12 -47.79
C GLU A 109 27.74 -6.65 -48.12
N ALA A 110 28.87 -6.14 -47.65
CA ALA A 110 29.43 -4.91 -48.20
C ALA A 110 30.97 -4.94 -48.16
N GLU A 111 31.53 -5.86 -48.93
CA GLU A 111 32.90 -5.71 -49.39
C GLU A 111 33.04 -6.38 -50.78
N ALA A 112 32.93 -5.59 -51.80
CA ALA A 112 33.67 -5.70 -53.06
C ALA A 112 33.13 -4.73 -54.15
N ASN A 113 34.02 -3.85 -54.62
CA ASN A 113 33.93 -3.06 -55.84
C ASN A 113 33.21 -1.70 -55.78
N ALA A 114 33.91 -0.71 -55.30
CA ALA A 114 33.67 0.68 -55.66
C ALA A 114 34.56 1.09 -56.83
N ASP A 115 33.95 1.33 -58.00
CA ASP A 115 34.55 2.03 -59.14
C ASP A 115 34.12 3.51 -59.08
N PRO A 116 35.05 4.48 -59.02
CA PRO A 116 34.73 5.87 -58.72
C PRO A 116 34.36 6.75 -59.91
N ASN A 117 33.70 6.24 -60.96
CA ASN A 117 33.31 7.11 -62.05
C ASN A 117 32.01 6.66 -62.73
N LYS A 118 30.85 7.04 -62.16
CA LYS A 118 29.60 7.21 -62.95
C LYS A 118 28.62 8.13 -62.23
N THR A 119 28.55 9.34 -62.70
CA THR A 119 27.41 10.24 -62.52
C THR A 119 26.25 9.78 -63.43
N GLY A 120 25.12 9.50 -62.83
CA GLY A 120 23.90 9.21 -63.58
C GLY A 120 22.75 8.97 -62.64
N SER A 121 21.82 9.91 -62.63
CA SER A 121 20.52 9.80 -61.96
C SER A 121 19.67 8.72 -62.61
N ASP A 122 19.35 7.65 -61.89
CA ASP A 122 18.19 6.83 -62.24
C ASP A 122 17.61 6.19 -60.94
N SER A 123 16.31 6.34 -60.81
CA SER A 123 15.49 5.81 -59.77
C SER A 123 15.58 4.29 -59.67
N ILE A 124 16.08 3.77 -58.56
CA ILE A 124 16.12 2.33 -58.28
C ILE A 124 14.78 1.90 -57.67
N GLU A 125 13.90 1.35 -58.51
CA GLU A 125 12.83 0.45 -58.05
C GLU A 125 13.48 -0.86 -57.57
N SER A 126 13.56 -1.08 -56.28
CA SER A 126 14.01 -2.36 -55.73
C SER A 126 12.91 -3.41 -55.86
N ARG A 127 13.02 -4.25 -56.87
CA ARG A 127 12.25 -5.50 -56.97
C ARG A 127 12.79 -6.51 -55.94
N VAL A 128 12.02 -6.73 -54.87
CA VAL A 128 12.24 -7.85 -53.96
C VAL A 128 11.86 -9.15 -54.68
N VAL A 129 12.85 -9.92 -55.07
CA VAL A 129 12.63 -11.27 -55.62
C VAL A 129 12.57 -12.24 -54.42
N VAL A 130 11.37 -12.59 -53.98
CA VAL A 130 11.17 -13.66 -52.99
C VAL A 130 11.46 -15.00 -53.68
N ARG A 131 12.63 -15.56 -53.42
CA ARG A 131 12.94 -16.95 -53.80
C ARG A 131 12.41 -17.90 -52.72
N ASN A 132 11.27 -18.53 -52.97
CA ASN A 132 10.82 -19.68 -52.18
C ASN A 132 11.79 -20.85 -52.35
N ARG A 133 12.80 -20.96 -51.50
CA ARG A 133 13.52 -22.21 -51.27
C ARG A 133 12.83 -22.94 -50.12
N PRO A 134 12.52 -24.23 -50.25
CA PRO A 134 12.10 -25.03 -49.09
C PRO A 134 13.25 -25.04 -48.09
N VAL A 135 13.06 -24.37 -46.98
CA VAL A 135 13.99 -24.44 -45.86
C VAL A 135 13.88 -25.85 -45.28
N ALA A 136 14.92 -26.67 -45.52
CA ALA A 136 15.04 -27.93 -44.81
C ALA A 136 14.97 -27.63 -43.30
N ALA A 137 14.06 -28.31 -42.61
CA ALA A 137 13.95 -28.18 -41.15
C ALA A 137 15.34 -28.43 -40.54
N ARG A 138 16.05 -27.37 -40.20
CA ARG A 138 17.23 -27.46 -39.35
C ARG A 138 16.76 -28.04 -38.03
N SER A 139 17.27 -29.21 -37.66
CA SER A 139 17.15 -29.65 -36.27
C SER A 139 17.72 -28.54 -35.41
N ILE A 140 16.89 -27.91 -34.62
CA ILE A 140 17.33 -26.95 -33.62
C ILE A 140 18.19 -27.74 -32.66
N SER A 141 19.50 -27.70 -32.82
CA SER A 141 20.43 -28.19 -31.78
C SER A 141 20.09 -27.36 -30.53
N PRO A 142 19.85 -28.00 -29.39
CA PRO A 142 19.62 -27.28 -28.18
C PRO A 142 20.80 -26.31 -27.97
N VAL A 143 20.54 -25.05 -27.84
CA VAL A 143 21.56 -24.04 -27.55
C VAL A 143 22.30 -24.56 -26.31
N PRO A 144 23.61 -24.81 -26.36
CA PRO A 144 24.35 -25.30 -25.22
C PRO A 144 24.18 -24.30 -24.08
N LYS A 145 23.92 -24.80 -22.88
CA LYS A 145 23.89 -23.94 -21.70
C LYS A 145 25.22 -23.18 -21.62
N PRO A 146 25.20 -21.86 -21.44
CA PRO A 146 26.44 -21.10 -21.29
C PRO A 146 27.24 -21.65 -20.12
N ARG A 147 28.53 -21.76 -20.28
CA ARG A 147 29.44 -22.25 -19.24
C ARG A 147 29.79 -21.08 -18.32
N PRO A 148 30.09 -21.32 -17.02
CA PRO A 148 30.58 -20.25 -16.15
C PRO A 148 31.76 -19.46 -16.76
N GLN A 149 32.63 -20.11 -17.49
CA GLN A 149 33.78 -19.52 -18.19
C GLN A 149 33.39 -18.56 -19.32
N ASP A 150 32.18 -18.67 -19.85
CA ASP A 150 31.66 -17.76 -20.89
C ASP A 150 31.29 -16.38 -20.29
N TYR A 151 31.33 -16.25 -18.96
CA TYR A 151 31.09 -15.03 -18.21
C TYR A 151 32.35 -14.47 -17.53
N ASP A 152 33.50 -15.13 -17.67
CA ASP A 152 34.77 -14.72 -17.03
C ASP A 152 35.38 -13.45 -17.65
N ASP A 153 34.92 -13.03 -18.83
CA ASP A 153 35.22 -11.72 -19.40
C ASP A 153 33.91 -10.95 -19.53
N PRO A 154 33.46 -10.24 -18.46
CA PRO A 154 32.31 -9.39 -18.58
C PRO A 154 32.68 -8.24 -19.53
N ILE A 155 32.25 -8.33 -20.78
CA ILE A 155 32.08 -7.14 -21.59
C ILE A 155 31.07 -6.31 -20.80
N LEU A 156 31.59 -5.30 -20.11
CA LEU A 156 30.76 -4.36 -19.38
C LEU A 156 29.75 -3.81 -20.38
N VAL A 157 28.49 -4.24 -20.27
CA VAL A 157 27.41 -3.57 -20.97
C VAL A 157 27.48 -2.12 -20.53
N PRO A 158 27.75 -1.17 -21.41
CA PRO A 158 27.89 0.22 -21.00
C PRO A 158 26.59 0.67 -20.35
N ASP A 159 26.68 1.12 -19.10
CA ASP A 159 25.54 1.70 -18.39
C ASP A 159 24.97 2.87 -19.21
N ARG A 160 23.68 3.13 -19.03
CA ARG A 160 23.00 4.22 -19.72
C ARG A 160 23.75 5.54 -19.61
N TRP A 161 24.31 5.87 -18.45
CA TRP A 161 25.03 7.10 -18.21
C TRP A 161 26.34 7.20 -19.01
N ARG A 162 27.08 6.10 -19.21
CA ARG A 162 28.29 6.07 -20.03
C ARG A 162 27.98 6.33 -21.49
N ILE A 163 26.85 5.80 -22.00
CA ILE A 163 26.39 6.03 -23.37
C ILE A 163 26.08 7.52 -23.54
N VAL A 164 25.30 8.11 -22.64
CA VAL A 164 24.87 9.50 -22.73
C VAL A 164 26.04 10.47 -22.53
N ASP A 165 26.97 10.16 -21.63
CA ASP A 165 28.21 10.93 -21.45
C ASP A 165 29.08 10.92 -22.71
N THR A 166 29.20 9.75 -23.36
CA THR A 166 29.90 9.60 -24.64
C THR A 166 29.27 10.41 -25.77
N LEU A 167 27.93 10.58 -25.74
CA LEU A 167 27.20 11.39 -26.69
C LEU A 167 27.30 12.90 -26.42
N GLY A 168 27.91 13.31 -25.29
CA GLY A 168 28.16 14.71 -24.93
C GLY A 168 26.95 15.47 -24.43
N TYR A 169 25.96 14.79 -23.88
CA TYR A 169 24.84 15.45 -23.23
C TYR A 169 25.28 15.99 -21.85
N GLU A 170 24.91 17.25 -21.55
CA GLU A 170 25.19 17.87 -20.26
C GLU A 170 24.21 17.40 -19.19
N ASP A 171 24.72 17.01 -18.02
CA ASP A 171 23.94 16.67 -16.84
C ASP A 171 23.35 17.94 -16.21
N ARG A 172 22.03 17.93 -15.98
CA ARG A 172 21.33 19.01 -15.28
C ARG A 172 20.68 18.45 -14.02
N TRP A 173 21.21 18.77 -12.86
CA TRP A 173 20.76 18.24 -11.57
C TRP A 173 19.25 18.48 -11.30
N TRP A 174 18.68 19.52 -11.87
CA TRP A 174 17.27 19.90 -11.71
C TRP A 174 16.34 19.28 -12.76
N ASP A 175 16.84 18.62 -13.77
CA ASP A 175 16.03 18.02 -14.84
C ASP A 175 15.73 16.55 -14.50
N PRO A 176 14.48 16.20 -14.14
CA PRO A 176 14.13 14.83 -13.78
C PRO A 176 14.15 13.87 -14.98
N TYR A 177 14.17 14.38 -16.21
CA TYR A 177 14.16 13.57 -17.44
C TYR A 177 15.56 13.27 -17.96
N ASN A 178 16.56 14.03 -17.55
CA ASN A 178 17.95 13.80 -17.92
C ASN A 178 18.68 13.01 -16.83
N GLN A 179 19.80 12.39 -17.22
CA GLN A 179 20.69 11.76 -16.26
C GLN A 179 21.32 12.80 -15.33
N ASN A 180 21.40 12.46 -14.06
CA ASN A 180 22.12 13.26 -13.09
C ASN A 180 22.53 12.41 -11.88
N THR A 181 23.42 12.94 -11.05
CA THR A 181 23.98 12.24 -9.89
C THR A 181 22.98 12.04 -8.74
N ILE A 182 21.88 12.79 -8.69
CA ILE A 182 20.87 12.66 -7.62
C ILE A 182 19.72 11.70 -7.98
N LYS A 183 19.72 11.15 -9.19
CA LYS A 183 18.78 10.10 -9.63
C LYS A 183 19.36 8.69 -9.53
N GLY A 184 20.61 8.56 -9.15
CA GLY A 184 21.32 7.29 -9.20
C GLY A 184 21.68 6.80 -10.62
N ASP A 185 21.46 7.61 -11.65
CA ASP A 185 21.81 7.25 -13.03
C ASP A 185 23.33 7.31 -13.29
N LYS A 186 24.04 8.12 -12.52
CA LYS A 186 25.48 8.37 -12.64
C LYS A 186 26.14 8.32 -11.27
N PRO A 187 27.31 7.66 -11.11
CA PRO A 187 27.98 7.60 -9.83
C PRO A 187 28.44 8.99 -9.39
N LEU A 188 28.42 9.25 -8.07
CA LEU A 188 29.04 10.42 -7.47
C LEU A 188 30.56 10.34 -7.53
N HIS A 189 31.11 9.16 -7.20
CA HIS A 189 32.52 8.83 -7.30
C HIS A 189 32.67 7.31 -7.37
N ASP A 190 33.66 6.83 -8.07
CA ASP A 190 33.94 5.39 -8.28
C ASP A 190 32.69 4.61 -8.68
N ASP A 191 32.21 3.69 -7.83
CA ASP A 191 31.01 2.88 -7.97
C ASP A 191 29.93 3.23 -6.93
N TRP A 192 29.99 4.44 -6.35
CA TRP A 192 29.01 4.95 -5.39
C TRP A 192 27.96 5.85 -6.05
N PHE A 193 26.73 5.52 -5.83
CA PHE A 193 25.57 6.20 -6.39
C PHE A 193 24.73 6.85 -5.28
N PHE A 194 24.01 7.89 -5.65
CA PHE A 194 23.09 8.59 -4.76
C PHE A 194 21.76 8.81 -5.45
N ASN A 195 20.67 8.49 -4.77
CA ASN A 195 19.32 8.71 -5.27
C ASN A 195 18.50 9.50 -4.25
N VAL A 196 17.75 10.48 -4.73
CA VAL A 196 16.78 11.25 -3.94
C VAL A 196 15.40 11.10 -4.58
N THR A 197 14.44 10.62 -3.80
CA THR A 197 13.05 10.55 -4.20
C THR A 197 12.22 11.41 -3.26
N ALA A 198 11.30 12.21 -3.78
CA ALA A 198 10.36 12.98 -2.98
C ALA A 198 8.92 12.62 -3.40
N ILE A 199 8.08 12.30 -2.43
CA ILE A 199 6.67 11.96 -2.61
C ILE A 199 5.86 12.96 -1.79
N SER A 200 4.86 13.57 -2.42
CA SER A 200 3.90 14.45 -1.77
C SER A 200 2.51 13.85 -1.90
N ASP A 201 1.90 13.55 -0.77
CA ASP A 201 0.56 12.99 -0.68
C ASP A 201 -0.37 13.98 0.05
N SER A 202 -1.49 14.31 -0.58
CA SER A 202 -2.48 15.25 -0.06
C SER A 202 -3.84 14.59 -0.03
N VAL A 203 -4.43 14.50 1.15
CA VAL A 203 -5.75 13.93 1.36
C VAL A 203 -6.68 14.99 1.92
N ALA A 204 -7.88 15.11 1.34
CA ALA A 204 -8.95 15.93 1.87
C ALA A 204 -10.23 15.09 1.90
N GLU A 205 -10.77 14.89 3.08
CA GLU A 205 -11.94 14.05 3.30
C GLU A 205 -13.04 14.80 4.02
N VAL A 206 -14.25 14.62 3.54
CA VAL A 206 -15.49 14.97 4.24
C VAL A 206 -16.19 13.67 4.57
N ARG A 207 -16.42 13.43 5.86
CA ARG A 207 -16.99 12.20 6.37
C ARG A 207 -18.27 12.48 7.14
N GLN A 208 -19.14 11.47 7.14
CA GLN A 208 -20.25 11.40 8.08
C GLN A 208 -20.19 10.03 8.75
N VAL A 209 -19.58 9.97 9.90
CA VAL A 209 -19.26 8.71 10.60
C VAL A 209 -19.58 8.83 12.08
N PRO A 210 -20.07 7.75 12.72
CA PRO A 210 -20.30 7.74 14.15
C PRO A 210 -18.98 8.01 14.90
N THR A 211 -18.99 9.03 15.75
CA THR A 211 -17.89 9.29 16.69
C THR A 211 -18.28 8.63 18.02
N PRO A 212 -17.49 7.69 18.55
CA PRO A 212 -17.86 6.92 19.74
C PRO A 212 -17.66 7.73 21.03
N VAL A 213 -18.47 8.76 21.21
CA VAL A 213 -18.46 9.65 22.38
C VAL A 213 -19.78 9.53 23.13
N GLY A 214 -19.77 9.86 24.42
CA GLY A 214 -21.00 9.89 25.23
C GLY A 214 -21.92 11.05 24.81
N GLY A 215 -23.22 10.92 25.08
CA GLY A 215 -24.22 11.93 24.75
C GLY A 215 -23.95 13.32 25.36
N GLN A 216 -23.24 13.39 26.48
CA GLN A 216 -22.83 14.64 27.14
C GLN A 216 -21.75 15.41 26.38
N THR A 217 -21.10 14.82 25.39
CA THR A 217 -20.02 15.46 24.63
C THR A 217 -20.51 16.10 23.33
N THR A 218 -21.79 15.93 22.99
CA THR A 218 -22.38 16.56 21.80
C THR A 218 -22.55 18.06 22.02
N ILE A 219 -22.29 18.85 20.96
CA ILE A 219 -22.47 20.32 20.96
C ILE A 219 -23.95 20.73 21.04
N ALA A 220 -24.86 19.79 20.81
CA ALA A 220 -26.32 20.02 20.85
C ALA A 220 -26.97 19.08 21.89
N PRO A 221 -26.74 19.29 23.19
CA PRO A 221 -27.29 18.45 24.24
C PRO A 221 -28.83 18.43 24.19
N GLY A 222 -29.40 17.26 24.46
CA GLY A 222 -30.86 17.07 24.42
C GLY A 222 -31.41 16.67 23.04
N ARG A 223 -30.59 16.54 22.01
CA ARG A 223 -30.98 15.94 20.72
C ARG A 223 -31.11 14.42 20.86
N ILE A 224 -31.87 13.82 19.95
CA ILE A 224 -32.04 12.37 19.86
C ILE A 224 -30.75 11.68 19.42
N ASP A 225 -29.90 12.40 18.65
CA ASP A 225 -28.60 11.92 18.17
C ASP A 225 -27.62 11.82 19.34
N VAL A 226 -27.50 10.66 19.93
CA VAL A 226 -26.67 10.40 21.11
C VAL A 226 -25.18 10.63 20.81
N LEU A 227 -24.77 10.42 19.58
CA LEU A 227 -23.36 10.50 19.13
C LEU A 227 -23.05 11.78 18.32
N GLY A 228 -23.95 12.75 18.30
CA GLY A 228 -23.76 14.00 17.55
C GLY A 228 -24.20 13.91 16.08
N ASN A 229 -23.74 14.84 15.25
CA ASN A 229 -24.11 14.93 13.83
C ASN A 229 -23.25 14.06 12.91
N TYR A 230 -22.20 13.45 13.43
CA TYR A 230 -21.25 12.60 12.71
C TYR A 230 -20.45 13.30 11.59
N ASP A 231 -20.63 14.59 11.41
CA ASP A 231 -19.91 15.33 10.37
C ASP A 231 -18.47 15.57 10.77
N GLN A 232 -17.54 15.14 9.91
CA GLN A 232 -16.11 15.29 10.13
C GLN A 232 -15.45 15.84 8.86
N TRP A 233 -14.45 16.66 9.05
CA TRP A 233 -13.56 17.16 8.01
C TRP A 233 -12.11 16.83 8.38
N ALA A 234 -11.36 16.25 7.43
CA ALA A 234 -9.94 15.97 7.61
C ALA A 234 -9.14 16.41 6.39
N VAL A 235 -8.01 17.06 6.62
CA VAL A 235 -7.03 17.43 5.60
C VAL A 235 -5.66 17.01 6.08
N LEU A 236 -4.95 16.22 5.26
CA LEU A 236 -3.62 15.73 5.55
C LEU A 236 -2.69 16.08 4.39
N GLN A 237 -1.48 16.52 4.73
CA GLN A 237 -0.37 16.68 3.80
C GLN A 237 0.83 15.92 4.32
N THR A 238 1.28 14.95 3.55
CA THR A 238 2.46 14.15 3.88
C THR A 238 3.53 14.34 2.81
N VAL A 239 4.75 14.63 3.21
CA VAL A 239 5.92 14.75 2.32
C VAL A 239 6.98 13.77 2.79
N ALA A 240 7.21 12.72 2.03
CA ALA A 240 8.28 11.76 2.24
C ALA A 240 9.47 12.11 1.33
N THR A 241 10.66 12.13 1.90
CA THR A 241 11.90 12.27 1.12
C THR A 241 12.80 11.08 1.40
N GLU A 242 13.12 10.32 0.38
CA GLU A 242 14.00 9.17 0.50
C GLU A 242 15.39 9.52 -0.04
N PHE A 243 16.40 9.25 0.76
CA PHE A 243 17.81 9.35 0.39
C PHE A 243 18.40 7.94 0.39
N VAL A 244 18.92 7.51 -0.76
CA VAL A 244 19.59 6.21 -0.92
C VAL A 244 21.01 6.43 -1.41
N TYR A 245 21.98 5.97 -0.63
CA TYR A 245 23.39 5.99 -0.98
C TYR A 245 23.92 4.56 -1.04
N TYR A 246 24.35 4.11 -2.20
CA TYR A 246 24.68 2.72 -2.40
C TYR A 246 25.94 2.53 -3.26
N GLN A 247 26.60 1.40 -3.05
CA GLN A 247 27.79 0.98 -3.76
C GLN A 247 27.52 -0.24 -4.64
N GLY A 248 28.08 -0.24 -5.83
CA GLY A 248 28.11 -1.39 -6.73
C GLY A 248 27.16 -1.27 -7.92
N ASP A 249 27.36 -2.15 -8.88
CA ASP A 249 26.52 -2.28 -10.06
C ASP A 249 25.28 -3.11 -9.72
N THR A 250 24.12 -2.43 -9.66
CA THR A 250 22.85 -3.03 -9.24
C THR A 250 22.04 -3.62 -10.39
N VAL A 251 22.56 -3.66 -11.60
CA VAL A 251 21.79 -4.09 -12.78
C VAL A 251 21.28 -5.53 -12.66
N PHE A 252 22.08 -6.42 -12.06
CA PHE A 252 21.72 -7.84 -11.91
C PHE A 252 22.06 -8.44 -10.54
N ARG A 253 22.45 -7.63 -9.58
CA ARG A 253 22.80 -8.07 -8.23
C ARG A 253 22.44 -6.98 -7.22
N PRO A 254 22.22 -7.33 -5.93
CA PRO A 254 22.03 -6.32 -4.89
C PRO A 254 23.29 -5.46 -4.74
N PRO A 255 23.14 -4.20 -4.27
CA PRO A 255 24.28 -3.34 -3.96
C PRO A 255 25.19 -3.99 -2.92
N ASP A 256 26.49 -3.72 -2.98
CA ASP A 256 27.46 -4.21 -1.99
C ASP A 256 27.24 -3.55 -0.61
N TRP A 257 26.86 -2.28 -0.62
CA TRP A 257 26.39 -1.51 0.52
C TRP A 257 25.22 -0.62 0.11
N GLU A 258 24.22 -0.50 0.98
CA GLU A 258 23.14 0.47 0.85
C GLU A 258 22.91 1.16 2.20
N PHE A 259 22.87 2.49 2.18
CA PHE A 259 22.45 3.35 3.29
C PHE A 259 21.17 4.05 2.87
N ARG A 260 20.11 3.89 3.65
CA ARG A 260 18.82 4.51 3.35
C ARG A 260 18.35 5.35 4.52
N PHE A 261 17.85 6.54 4.20
CA PHE A 261 17.22 7.43 5.16
C PHE A 261 15.96 8.04 4.56
N THR A 262 14.81 7.81 5.21
CA THR A 262 13.50 8.30 4.74
C THR A 262 12.79 9.05 5.85
N PRO A 263 13.07 10.37 6.02
CA PRO A 263 12.26 11.25 6.83
C PRO A 263 10.94 11.55 6.15
N VAL A 264 9.87 11.62 6.96
CA VAL A 264 8.52 11.93 6.50
C VAL A 264 7.94 13.05 7.35
N PHE A 265 7.54 14.14 6.70
CA PHE A 265 6.86 15.27 7.32
C PHE A 265 5.36 15.15 7.09
N ASN A 266 4.57 15.30 8.15
CA ASN A 266 3.12 15.32 8.11
C ASN A 266 2.57 16.60 8.75
N VAL A 267 1.55 17.15 8.12
CA VAL A 267 0.68 18.19 8.70
C VAL A 267 -0.75 17.72 8.52
N ASN A 268 -1.52 17.69 9.59
CA ASN A 268 -2.91 17.32 9.53
C ASN A 268 -3.82 18.32 10.26
N TYR A 269 -5.04 18.45 9.72
CA TYR A 269 -6.11 19.22 10.31
C TYR A 269 -7.36 18.36 10.37
N THR A 270 -8.02 18.36 11.52
CA THR A 270 -9.26 17.63 11.74
C THR A 270 -10.27 18.52 12.44
N GLU A 271 -11.51 18.44 12.00
CA GLU A 271 -12.67 19.10 12.61
C GLU A 271 -13.78 18.05 12.79
N VAL A 272 -14.36 17.98 13.98
CA VAL A 272 -15.51 17.14 14.31
C VAL A 272 -16.55 17.97 15.04
N GLN A 273 -17.79 17.52 15.11
CA GLN A 273 -18.83 18.29 15.79
C GLN A 273 -18.95 17.96 17.28
N GLU A 274 -18.43 16.83 17.69
CA GLU A 274 -18.48 16.38 19.07
C GLU A 274 -17.29 16.92 19.86
N THR A 275 -17.56 17.45 21.05
CA THR A 275 -16.52 17.77 22.03
C THR A 275 -15.94 16.51 22.64
N LEU A 276 -14.68 16.55 23.10
CA LEU A 276 -13.94 15.41 23.67
C LEU A 276 -13.74 14.24 22.70
N ALA A 277 -13.85 14.48 21.39
CA ALA A 277 -13.58 13.50 20.37
C ALA A 277 -12.13 13.57 19.86
N LEU A 278 -11.54 14.76 19.81
CA LEU A 278 -10.17 15.00 19.34
C LEU A 278 -9.16 15.10 20.46
N ASN A 279 -9.58 15.52 21.66
CA ASN A 279 -8.73 15.69 22.82
C ASN A 279 -9.55 15.46 24.08
N VAL A 280 -8.95 14.94 25.15
CA VAL A 280 -9.61 14.77 26.46
C VAL A 280 -9.80 16.12 27.17
N ASN A 281 -9.06 17.16 26.80
CA ASN A 281 -9.20 18.48 27.35
C ASN A 281 -10.39 19.19 26.67
N PRO A 282 -11.45 19.57 27.41
CA PRO A 282 -12.62 20.24 26.81
C PRO A 282 -12.31 21.63 26.26
N ASP A 283 -11.19 22.25 26.64
CA ASP A 283 -10.78 23.55 26.10
C ASP A 283 -10.23 23.48 24.67
N GLU A 284 -9.81 22.29 24.22
CA GLU A 284 -9.30 22.04 22.86
C GLU A 284 -10.41 21.91 21.81
N ARG A 285 -11.66 21.90 22.23
CA ARG A 285 -12.86 21.95 21.37
C ARG A 285 -12.92 20.85 20.29
N ASP A 286 -13.40 21.27 19.11
CA ASP A 286 -13.84 20.46 17.97
C ASP A 286 -12.85 20.46 16.79
N THR A 287 -11.74 21.17 16.93
CA THR A 287 -10.70 21.26 15.88
C THR A 287 -9.31 20.93 16.41
N ARG A 288 -8.49 20.32 15.56
CA ARG A 288 -7.08 20.01 15.87
C ARG A 288 -6.21 20.22 14.64
N THR A 289 -5.07 20.90 14.82
CA THR A 289 -3.96 20.93 13.86
C THR A 289 -2.75 20.33 14.50
N ASP A 290 -2.12 19.39 13.80
CA ASP A 290 -0.95 18.70 14.30
C ASP A 290 0.14 18.58 13.23
N THR A 291 1.40 18.45 13.66
CA THR A 291 2.56 18.31 12.79
C THR A 291 3.55 17.31 13.36
N HIS A 292 4.04 16.40 12.54
CA HIS A 292 5.01 15.40 12.95
C HIS A 292 6.11 15.19 11.90
N ILE A 293 7.31 14.82 12.36
CA ILE A 293 8.41 14.34 11.52
C ILE A 293 8.77 12.93 11.97
N GLY A 294 8.40 11.96 11.15
CA GLY A 294 8.70 10.55 11.37
C GLY A 294 9.91 10.08 10.57
N VAL A 295 10.51 8.96 10.99
CA VAL A 295 11.56 8.26 10.24
C VAL A 295 11.03 6.88 9.85
N GLN A 296 10.74 6.68 8.56
CA GLN A 296 10.17 5.43 8.07
C GLN A 296 11.23 4.43 7.58
N ALA A 297 12.44 4.90 7.27
CA ALA A 297 13.60 4.06 7.03
C ALA A 297 14.87 4.77 7.51
N LEU A 298 15.71 4.04 8.22
CA LEU A 298 17.08 4.42 8.59
C LEU A 298 17.88 3.12 8.79
N PHE A 299 18.48 2.62 7.72
CA PHE A 299 19.16 1.34 7.79
C PHE A 299 20.44 1.28 6.94
N VAL A 300 21.22 0.28 7.27
CA VAL A 300 22.37 -0.16 6.47
C VAL A 300 22.09 -1.59 5.99
N ASP A 301 22.26 -1.82 4.70
CA ASP A 301 22.24 -3.14 4.06
C ASP A 301 23.66 -3.49 3.60
N LYS A 302 24.08 -4.70 3.92
CA LYS A 302 25.37 -5.24 3.49
C LYS A 302 25.18 -6.54 2.74
N HIS A 303 25.55 -6.56 1.48
CA HIS A 303 25.72 -7.80 0.74
C HIS A 303 26.85 -8.63 1.35
N LEU A 304 26.54 -9.83 1.86
CA LEU A 304 27.50 -10.66 2.54
C LEU A 304 28.29 -11.54 1.57
N ARG A 305 27.59 -12.17 0.63
CA ARG A 305 28.20 -13.08 -0.35
C ARG A 305 27.24 -13.43 -1.49
N ASN A 306 27.83 -13.79 -2.63
CA ASN A 306 27.16 -14.54 -3.67
C ASN A 306 27.15 -16.03 -3.29
N VAL A 307 26.02 -16.70 -3.46
CA VAL A 307 25.85 -18.12 -3.11
C VAL A 307 26.02 -19.02 -4.34
N SER A 308 25.68 -18.49 -5.52
CA SER A 308 25.85 -19.19 -6.80
C SER A 308 26.44 -18.26 -7.85
N ASP A 309 26.84 -18.82 -9.00
CA ASP A 309 27.26 -18.04 -10.18
C ASP A 309 26.10 -17.33 -10.89
N ARG A 310 24.90 -17.39 -10.27
CA ARG A 310 23.68 -16.78 -10.79
C ARG A 310 23.04 -15.93 -9.74
N TYR A 311 22.62 -14.96 -9.61
CA TYR A 311 21.87 -14.01 -8.76
C TYR A 311 21.53 -14.47 -7.32
N ASP A 312 21.98 -15.63 -6.85
CA ASP A 312 21.75 -16.08 -5.48
C ASP A 312 22.73 -15.45 -4.53
N PHE A 313 22.22 -14.90 -3.43
CA PHE A 313 23.02 -14.12 -2.48
C PHE A 313 22.50 -14.24 -1.05
N ASP A 314 23.28 -13.75 -0.11
CA ASP A 314 22.90 -13.44 1.27
C ASP A 314 23.23 -11.99 1.58
N SER A 315 22.28 -11.27 2.21
CA SER A 315 22.45 -9.89 2.69
C SER A 315 21.96 -9.74 4.13
N LEU A 316 22.56 -8.80 4.85
CA LEU A 316 22.19 -8.44 6.21
C LEU A 316 21.79 -6.96 6.26
N ARG A 317 20.61 -6.67 6.82
CA ARG A 317 20.09 -5.33 7.01
C ARG A 317 19.86 -5.03 8.48
N ILE A 318 20.29 -3.84 8.93
CA ILE A 318 20.19 -3.41 10.32
C ILE A 318 19.66 -1.98 10.36
N GLY A 319 18.65 -1.74 11.19
CA GLY A 319 18.05 -0.42 11.42
C GLY A 319 16.55 -0.40 11.27
N ILE A 320 15.96 0.80 11.15
CA ILE A 320 14.53 1.02 10.88
C ILE A 320 14.29 0.69 9.41
N GLN A 321 13.47 -0.31 9.14
CA GLN A 321 13.30 -0.83 7.79
C GLN A 321 11.88 -1.26 7.48
N PRO A 322 11.34 -0.93 6.30
CA PRO A 322 10.04 -1.45 5.88
C PRO A 322 10.07 -2.98 5.78
N PHE A 323 9.03 -3.59 6.34
CA PHE A 323 8.84 -5.04 6.29
C PHE A 323 7.36 -5.39 6.15
N SER A 324 7.07 -6.39 5.31
CA SER A 324 5.75 -7.02 5.21
C SER A 324 5.91 -8.53 5.33
N SER A 325 5.10 -9.16 6.16
CA SER A 325 5.15 -10.61 6.40
C SER A 325 4.45 -11.44 5.35
N ASP A 326 3.59 -10.81 4.55
CA ASP A 326 2.78 -11.47 3.53
C ASP A 326 2.49 -10.53 2.34
N PHE A 327 1.86 -11.06 1.28
CA PHE A 327 1.62 -10.33 0.03
C PHE A 327 0.56 -9.23 0.15
N ARG A 328 -0.35 -9.32 1.13
CA ARG A 328 -1.50 -8.43 1.25
C ARG A 328 -1.57 -7.63 2.54
N GLY A 329 -0.58 -7.81 3.42
CA GLY A 329 -0.50 -7.06 4.67
C GLY A 329 -1.50 -7.49 5.74
N PHE A 330 -1.88 -8.76 5.79
CA PHE A 330 -2.87 -9.25 6.74
C PHE A 330 -2.35 -9.40 8.16
N LEU A 331 -1.06 -9.71 8.35
CA LEU A 331 -0.54 -10.03 9.67
C LEU A 331 0.40 -8.96 10.23
N PHE A 332 1.48 -8.65 9.49
CA PHE A 332 2.47 -7.67 9.95
C PHE A 332 3.06 -6.89 8.79
N GLN A 333 2.78 -5.60 8.75
CA GLN A 333 3.36 -4.65 7.80
C GLN A 333 3.70 -3.35 8.54
N ASP A 334 4.98 -3.08 8.73
CA ASP A 334 5.46 -1.92 9.48
C ASP A 334 6.85 -1.48 8.98
N SER A 335 7.38 -0.41 9.59
CA SER A 335 8.77 0.01 9.51
C SER A 335 9.42 -0.10 10.90
N PRO A 336 9.63 -1.32 11.43
CA PRO A 336 10.21 -1.55 12.75
C PRO A 336 11.73 -1.37 12.73
N MET A 337 12.32 -1.23 13.91
CA MET A 337 13.75 -1.34 14.11
C MET A 337 14.15 -2.80 14.25
N GLY A 338 15.21 -3.24 13.58
CA GLY A 338 15.65 -4.63 13.74
C GLY A 338 16.82 -5.05 12.86
N VAL A 339 17.05 -6.37 12.87
CA VAL A 339 18.09 -7.04 12.11
C VAL A 339 17.43 -8.08 11.22
N ARG A 340 17.73 -8.08 9.93
CA ARG A 340 17.19 -9.02 8.96
C ARG A 340 18.28 -9.62 8.10
N LEU A 341 18.37 -10.96 8.11
CA LEU A 341 19.13 -11.75 7.15
C LEU A 341 18.18 -12.24 6.06
N PHE A 342 18.52 -11.97 4.81
CA PHE A 342 17.69 -12.39 3.68
C PHE A 342 18.56 -12.76 2.48
N GLY A 343 17.96 -13.46 1.55
CA GLY A 343 18.66 -13.88 0.36
C GLY A 343 17.82 -14.75 -0.56
N THR A 344 18.48 -15.24 -1.60
CA THR A 344 17.85 -16.06 -2.65
C THR A 344 18.58 -17.37 -2.86
N ARG A 345 17.87 -18.35 -3.42
CA ARG A 345 18.37 -19.68 -3.76
C ARG A 345 17.72 -20.19 -5.06
N ASP A 346 18.38 -21.13 -5.71
CA ASP A 346 17.90 -21.78 -6.93
C ASP A 346 17.56 -20.78 -8.05
N ASN A 347 18.51 -19.86 -8.33
CA ASN A 347 18.35 -18.83 -9.35
C ASN A 347 17.13 -17.92 -9.07
N ASN A 348 17.07 -17.41 -7.85
CA ASN A 348 16.01 -16.53 -7.33
C ASN A 348 14.59 -17.17 -7.27
N ARG A 349 14.47 -18.49 -7.38
CA ARG A 349 13.17 -19.17 -7.24
C ARG A 349 12.72 -19.33 -5.79
N ILE A 350 13.67 -19.40 -4.88
CA ILE A 350 13.42 -19.47 -3.44
C ILE A 350 14.03 -18.23 -2.81
N GLN A 351 13.23 -17.49 -2.04
CA GLN A 351 13.69 -16.34 -1.27
C GLN A 351 13.37 -16.58 0.21
N TYR A 352 14.22 -16.11 1.10
CA TYR A 352 14.00 -16.25 2.53
C TYR A 352 14.27 -14.94 3.27
N ASN A 353 13.58 -14.77 4.40
CA ASN A 353 13.84 -13.75 5.39
C ASN A 353 13.89 -14.38 6.77
N LEU A 354 14.90 -14.04 7.55
CA LEU A 354 15.01 -14.32 8.98
C LEU A 354 15.23 -12.98 9.66
N GLY A 355 14.33 -12.57 10.53
CA GLY A 355 14.38 -11.24 11.15
C GLY A 355 14.06 -11.28 12.62
N TRP A 356 14.64 -10.33 13.36
CA TRP A 356 14.20 -9.93 14.68
C TRP A 356 13.95 -8.43 14.66
N PHE A 357 12.77 -8.04 15.09
CA PHE A 357 12.30 -6.67 15.07
C PHE A 357 11.73 -6.26 16.42
N ARG A 358 11.86 -4.98 16.76
CA ARG A 358 11.19 -4.32 17.86
C ARG A 358 10.43 -3.12 17.28
N ARG A 359 9.16 -2.99 17.66
CA ARG A 359 8.33 -1.90 17.14
C ARG A 359 8.71 -0.56 17.75
N LEU A 360 8.54 0.52 16.95
CA LEU A 360 8.59 1.89 17.43
C LEU A 360 7.19 2.34 17.83
N GLU A 361 7.10 3.24 18.81
CA GLU A 361 5.87 4.00 19.02
C GLU A 361 5.55 4.83 17.78
N LYS A 362 4.28 5.13 17.61
CA LYS A 362 3.80 5.92 16.49
C LYS A 362 3.34 7.30 16.97
N ASP A 363 3.42 8.27 16.10
CA ASP A 363 2.69 9.52 16.29
C ASP A 363 1.19 9.27 16.24
N THR A 364 0.46 9.79 17.20
CA THR A 364 -0.97 9.53 17.40
C THR A 364 -1.83 9.94 16.19
N ASN A 365 -1.50 11.07 15.57
CA ASN A 365 -2.36 11.69 14.59
C ASN A 365 -1.99 11.35 13.15
N SER A 366 -0.73 11.06 12.87
CA SER A 366 -0.25 10.69 11.54
C SER A 366 0.01 9.19 11.36
N GLY A 367 0.19 8.42 12.45
CA GLY A 367 0.57 7.00 12.40
C GLY A 367 2.02 6.76 11.96
N LEU A 368 2.83 7.81 11.81
CA LEU A 368 4.24 7.71 11.46
C LEU A 368 5.08 7.26 12.66
N ASN A 369 6.25 6.67 12.42
CA ASN A 369 7.17 6.34 13.48
C ASN A 369 7.57 7.57 14.29
N SER A 370 7.50 7.49 15.62
CA SER A 370 8.07 8.46 16.54
C SER A 370 9.41 7.94 17.08
N VAL A 371 10.50 8.60 16.67
CA VAL A 371 11.85 8.27 17.16
C VAL A 371 12.24 9.03 18.42
N SER A 372 11.35 9.89 18.91
CA SER A 372 11.49 10.63 20.17
C SER A 372 10.93 9.87 21.37
N GLU A 373 10.09 8.88 21.12
CA GLU A 373 9.52 8.00 22.12
C GLU A 373 10.41 6.75 22.32
N ASP A 374 10.22 6.06 23.43
CA ASP A 374 10.90 4.80 23.71
C ASP A 374 10.42 3.70 22.74
N LEU A 375 11.26 2.70 22.53
CA LEU A 375 10.86 1.51 21.78
C LEU A 375 9.83 0.72 22.59
N ARG A 376 8.85 0.15 21.89
CA ARG A 376 7.86 -0.73 22.51
C ARG A 376 8.53 -2.01 23.05
N ASP A 377 8.06 -2.50 24.19
CA ASP A 377 8.44 -3.83 24.69
C ASP A 377 7.68 -4.94 23.96
N GLU A 378 7.80 -4.92 22.64
CA GLU A 378 7.16 -5.85 21.72
C GLU A 378 8.20 -6.36 20.71
N ASP A 379 8.64 -7.60 20.90
CA ASP A 379 9.64 -8.27 20.06
C ASP A 379 8.98 -9.22 19.06
N ILE A 380 9.45 -9.19 17.82
CA ILE A 380 8.88 -9.97 16.72
C ILE A 380 10.00 -10.73 16.02
N VAL A 381 9.96 -12.04 16.07
CA VAL A 381 10.88 -12.92 15.34
C VAL A 381 10.17 -13.49 14.13
N VAL A 382 10.77 -13.34 12.95
CA VAL A 382 10.15 -13.70 11.67
C VAL A 382 11.01 -14.70 10.91
N ALA A 383 10.37 -15.71 10.33
CA ALA A 383 10.92 -16.61 9.33
C ALA A 383 9.95 -16.74 8.16
N ASN A 384 10.34 -16.25 6.98
CA ASN A 384 9.56 -16.36 5.75
C ASN A 384 10.33 -17.15 4.69
N LEU A 385 9.62 -17.99 3.97
CA LEU A 385 10.13 -18.70 2.80
C LEU A 385 9.18 -18.46 1.63
N TYR A 386 9.65 -17.80 0.58
CA TYR A 386 8.93 -17.59 -0.67
C TYR A 386 9.39 -18.59 -1.72
N TRP A 387 8.44 -19.14 -2.46
CA TRP A 387 8.69 -20.07 -3.54
C TRP A 387 7.98 -19.62 -4.81
N GLN A 388 8.76 -19.13 -5.75
CA GLN A 388 8.29 -18.69 -7.06
C GLN A 388 7.93 -19.90 -7.93
N ASP A 389 6.91 -19.74 -8.78
CA ASP A 389 6.43 -20.75 -9.73
C ASP A 389 5.99 -22.07 -9.04
N GLN A 390 5.38 -21.97 -7.89
CA GLN A 390 4.87 -23.10 -7.11
C GLN A 390 3.43 -22.82 -6.65
N PRO A 391 2.45 -23.68 -6.97
CA PRO A 391 2.53 -24.99 -7.66
C PRO A 391 2.64 -24.89 -9.18
N THR A 392 2.46 -23.72 -9.79
CA THR A 392 2.50 -23.52 -11.25
C THR A 392 3.26 -22.26 -11.60
N LEU A 393 3.70 -22.14 -12.85
CA LEU A 393 4.35 -20.95 -13.38
C LEU A 393 3.45 -19.70 -13.21
N GLY A 394 4.00 -18.64 -12.64
CA GLY A 394 3.29 -17.39 -12.35
C GLY A 394 2.48 -17.39 -11.05
N PHE A 395 2.67 -18.39 -10.19
CA PHE A 395 2.11 -18.43 -8.85
C PHE A 395 3.22 -18.44 -7.79
N PHE A 396 3.08 -17.61 -6.78
CA PHE A 396 4.02 -17.50 -5.66
C PHE A 396 3.39 -18.12 -4.41
N SER A 397 4.11 -19.01 -3.76
CA SER A 397 3.74 -19.57 -2.47
C SER A 397 4.67 -19.05 -1.39
N GLN A 398 4.14 -18.79 -0.21
CA GLN A 398 4.92 -18.31 0.93
C GLN A 398 4.53 -19.09 2.18
N LEU A 399 5.51 -19.55 2.93
CA LEU A 399 5.37 -20.03 4.29
C LEU A 399 5.88 -18.95 5.24
N THR A 400 5.10 -18.65 6.26
CA THR A 400 5.40 -17.63 7.27
C THR A 400 5.32 -18.24 8.66
N ALA A 401 6.34 -18.00 9.47
CA ALA A 401 6.33 -18.26 10.91
C ALA A 401 6.76 -16.99 11.62
N ILE A 402 5.95 -16.53 12.56
CA ILE A 402 6.24 -15.33 13.37
C ILE A 402 6.01 -15.68 14.84
N TYR A 403 6.94 -15.29 15.69
CA TYR A 403 6.77 -15.32 17.14
C TYR A 403 6.74 -13.88 17.65
N LEU A 404 5.67 -13.55 18.34
CA LEU A 404 5.41 -12.26 18.94
C LEU A 404 5.49 -12.39 20.46
N GLU A 405 6.34 -11.61 21.08
CA GLU A 405 6.47 -11.48 22.53
C GLU A 405 6.13 -10.05 22.93
N ASN A 406 5.11 -9.86 23.75
CA ASN A 406 4.73 -8.56 24.29
C ASN A 406 4.90 -8.55 25.82
N ARG A 407 5.65 -7.59 26.34
CA ARG A 407 5.95 -7.39 27.78
C ARG A 407 5.59 -5.99 28.24
N GLU A 408 4.71 -5.31 27.52
CA GLU A 408 4.25 -3.96 27.86
C GLU A 408 3.35 -4.01 29.10
N THR A 409 3.80 -3.42 30.19
CA THR A 409 3.08 -3.35 31.47
C THR A 409 2.66 -1.94 31.85
N ASP A 410 3.17 -0.93 31.15
CA ASP A 410 2.89 0.46 31.44
C ASP A 410 1.67 0.98 30.67
N VAL A 411 0.89 1.82 31.35
CA VAL A 411 -0.23 2.51 30.72
C VAL A 411 0.32 3.60 29.80
N PHE A 412 -0.12 3.61 28.56
CA PHE A 412 0.25 4.62 27.58
C PHE A 412 -0.93 5.52 27.23
N TYR A 413 -0.73 6.81 27.38
CA TYR A 413 -1.66 7.84 26.93
C TYR A 413 -1.15 8.44 25.64
N ASP A 414 -2.04 8.58 24.67
CA ASP A 414 -1.68 9.22 23.41
C ASP A 414 -1.51 10.75 23.55
N GLN A 415 -1.02 11.41 22.50
CA GLN A 415 -0.77 12.86 22.49
C GLN A 415 -2.03 13.71 22.72
N ASN A 416 -3.22 13.14 22.49
CA ASN A 416 -4.51 13.78 22.70
C ASN A 416 -5.07 13.50 24.11
N GLY A 417 -4.33 12.76 24.94
CA GLY A 417 -4.64 12.42 26.33
C GLY A 417 -5.55 11.21 26.50
N PHE A 418 -5.94 10.51 25.41
CA PHE A 418 -6.72 9.28 25.53
C PHE A 418 -5.83 8.11 25.96
N ILE A 419 -6.40 7.19 26.74
CA ILE A 419 -5.74 5.93 27.05
C ILE A 419 -5.68 5.09 25.75
N ALA A 420 -4.47 4.77 25.33
CA ALA A 420 -4.22 4.01 24.10
C ALA A 420 -3.74 2.58 24.39
N ARG A 421 -3.19 2.36 25.58
CA ARG A 421 -2.77 1.07 26.12
C ARG A 421 -2.96 1.08 27.62
N PRO A 422 -3.83 0.26 28.16
CA PRO A 422 -4.66 -0.78 27.55
C PRO A 422 -5.88 -0.24 26.79
N ALA A 423 -6.69 -1.18 26.24
CA ALA A 423 -8.01 -0.85 25.76
C ALA A 423 -8.93 -0.43 26.93
N SER A 424 -9.81 0.57 26.70
CA SER A 424 -10.81 1.02 27.69
C SER A 424 -12.01 0.07 27.74
N ILE A 425 -11.74 -1.21 27.96
CA ILE A 425 -12.73 -2.29 28.16
C ILE A 425 -12.23 -3.24 29.25
N GLY A 426 -13.18 -3.89 29.90
CA GLY A 426 -12.85 -4.89 30.93
C GLY A 426 -12.02 -4.31 32.07
N LEU A 427 -10.91 -4.91 32.37
CA LEU A 427 -10.07 -4.55 33.51
C LEU A 427 -9.16 -3.34 33.30
N GLU A 428 -9.09 -2.81 32.08
CA GLU A 428 -8.28 -1.64 31.72
C GLU A 428 -6.82 -1.71 32.22
N GLN A 429 -6.17 -2.84 32.05
CA GLN A 429 -4.75 -3.04 32.41
C GLN A 429 -3.97 -3.59 31.21
N PRO A 430 -2.70 -3.14 31.02
CA PRO A 430 -1.84 -3.73 29.98
C PRO A 430 -1.61 -5.22 30.27
N ARG A 431 -1.34 -6.00 29.21
CA ARG A 431 -1.25 -7.45 29.28
C ARG A 431 0.02 -7.94 28.62
N GLU A 432 0.60 -8.99 29.18
CA GLU A 432 1.69 -9.72 28.55
C GLU A 432 1.13 -10.90 27.77
N TYR A 433 1.72 -11.18 26.61
CA TYR A 433 1.36 -12.35 25.81
C TYR A 433 2.51 -12.82 24.93
N ASP A 434 2.49 -14.13 24.63
CA ASP A 434 3.42 -14.82 23.75
C ASP A 434 2.61 -15.57 22.70
N VAL A 435 2.74 -15.21 21.40
CA VAL A 435 1.94 -15.81 20.33
C VAL A 435 2.78 -16.19 19.14
N ALA A 436 2.67 -17.44 18.71
CA ALA A 436 3.25 -17.95 17.47
C ALA A 436 2.19 -17.96 16.36
N TYR A 437 2.48 -17.28 15.25
CA TYR A 437 1.68 -17.31 14.03
C TYR A 437 2.35 -18.19 13.00
N LEU A 438 1.61 -19.18 12.47
CA LEU A 438 2.02 -20.03 11.37
C LEU A 438 1.08 -19.80 10.19
N GLY A 439 1.62 -19.53 9.01
CA GLY A 439 0.80 -19.15 7.87
C GLY A 439 1.30 -19.65 6.53
N TYR A 440 0.33 -19.74 5.62
CA TYR A 440 0.55 -19.92 4.19
C TYR A 440 -0.10 -18.78 3.43
N ASN A 441 0.65 -18.21 2.49
CA ASN A 441 0.17 -17.18 1.56
C ASN A 441 0.46 -17.63 0.13
N GLY A 442 -0.48 -17.35 -0.76
CA GLY A 442 -0.35 -17.58 -2.19
C GLY A 442 -0.86 -16.37 -2.97
N ASP A 443 -0.12 -15.98 -4.01
CA ASP A 443 -0.52 -14.92 -4.92
C ASP A 443 -0.05 -15.25 -6.34
N GLY A 444 -0.91 -15.01 -7.35
CA GLY A 444 -0.57 -15.26 -8.74
C GLY A 444 -1.74 -15.69 -9.59
N HIS A 445 -1.46 -16.45 -10.66
CA HIS A 445 -2.50 -16.80 -11.61
C HIS A 445 -2.46 -18.27 -12.07
N PHE A 446 -3.65 -18.80 -12.38
CA PHE A 446 -3.88 -20.08 -13.04
C PHE A 446 -4.57 -19.82 -14.39
N GLY A 447 -3.80 -19.57 -15.43
CA GLY A 447 -4.33 -19.11 -16.70
C GLY A 447 -4.94 -17.70 -16.59
N ARG A 448 -6.27 -17.57 -16.74
CA ARG A 448 -6.99 -16.28 -16.60
C ARG A 448 -7.48 -16.00 -15.17
N LEU A 449 -7.46 -16.99 -14.31
CA LEU A 449 -7.87 -16.83 -12.91
C LEU A 449 -6.69 -16.32 -12.11
N ASN A 450 -6.79 -15.12 -11.60
CA ASN A 450 -5.89 -14.61 -10.57
C ASN A 450 -6.42 -15.07 -9.20
N LEU A 451 -5.53 -15.44 -8.32
CA LEU A 451 -5.88 -15.92 -6.98
C LEU A 451 -4.90 -15.38 -5.96
N THR A 452 -5.42 -14.71 -4.94
CA THR A 452 -4.72 -14.43 -3.70
C THR A 452 -5.37 -15.23 -2.58
N ALA A 453 -4.59 -15.87 -1.73
CA ALA A 453 -5.08 -16.60 -0.58
C ALA A 453 -4.11 -16.48 0.59
N SER A 454 -4.62 -16.35 1.81
CA SER A 454 -3.85 -16.32 3.05
C SER A 454 -4.56 -17.12 4.12
N ALA A 455 -3.80 -17.89 4.91
CA ALA A 455 -4.32 -18.61 6.05
C ALA A 455 -3.28 -18.58 7.18
N TYR A 456 -3.76 -18.33 8.41
CA TYR A 456 -2.93 -18.26 9.61
C TYR A 456 -3.58 -19.01 10.77
N VAL A 457 -2.73 -19.57 11.60
CA VAL A 457 -3.07 -20.07 12.93
C VAL A 457 -2.24 -19.28 13.94
N ALA A 458 -2.88 -18.76 14.98
CA ALA A 458 -2.23 -18.12 16.12
C ALA A 458 -2.36 -19.00 17.34
N LEU A 459 -1.23 -19.37 17.94
CA LEU A 459 -1.14 -20.25 19.11
C LEU A 459 -0.25 -19.58 20.17
N GLY A 460 -0.70 -19.52 21.43
CA GLY A 460 0.09 -18.87 22.46
C GLY A 460 -0.60 -18.81 23.80
N GLU A 461 -0.13 -17.93 24.64
CA GLU A 461 -0.64 -17.68 25.98
C GLU A 461 -0.79 -16.18 26.20
N GLU A 462 -1.87 -15.75 26.80
CA GLU A 462 -2.13 -14.40 27.27
C GLU A 462 -2.24 -14.41 28.80
N ARG A 463 -1.49 -13.52 29.44
CA ARG A 463 -1.55 -13.36 30.90
C ARG A 463 -2.55 -12.29 31.25
N SER A 464 -3.55 -12.64 32.06
CA SER A 464 -4.61 -11.73 32.47
C SER A 464 -5.51 -11.30 31.30
N SER A 465 -6.54 -12.09 30.99
CA SER A 465 -7.50 -11.78 29.93
C SER A 465 -8.19 -10.42 30.12
N VAL A 466 -8.82 -9.89 29.06
CA VAL A 466 -9.42 -8.54 29.06
C VAL A 466 -10.51 -8.38 30.12
N PHE A 467 -11.30 -9.42 30.41
CA PHE A 467 -12.45 -9.32 31.28
C PHE A 467 -12.23 -9.95 32.66
N ASP A 468 -11.25 -10.80 32.82
CA ASP A 468 -10.87 -11.38 34.10
C ASP A 468 -9.34 -11.47 34.23
N GLN A 469 -8.83 -11.81 35.44
CA GLN A 469 -7.39 -11.88 35.71
C GLN A 469 -6.82 -13.29 35.47
N ARG A 470 -7.50 -14.12 34.67
CA ARG A 470 -6.99 -15.46 34.41
C ARG A 470 -6.10 -15.45 33.18
N ASP A 471 -5.10 -16.30 33.24
CA ASP A 471 -4.32 -16.63 32.05
C ASP A 471 -5.20 -17.44 31.10
N SER A 472 -5.08 -17.19 29.81
CA SER A 472 -5.83 -17.88 28.77
C SER A 472 -4.91 -18.37 27.65
N ASP A 473 -5.27 -19.53 27.08
CA ASP A 473 -4.61 -20.08 25.91
C ASP A 473 -5.13 -19.39 24.64
N VAL A 474 -4.23 -18.84 23.81
CA VAL A 474 -4.60 -18.27 22.51
C VAL A 474 -4.65 -19.38 21.47
N GLU A 475 -5.84 -19.56 20.84
CA GLU A 475 -6.05 -20.50 19.75
C GLU A 475 -6.97 -19.88 18.68
N ALA A 476 -6.39 -19.14 17.72
CA ALA A 476 -7.15 -18.35 16.78
C ALA A 476 -6.78 -18.64 15.32
N TYR A 477 -7.74 -18.39 14.40
CA TYR A 477 -7.64 -18.75 13.00
C TYR A 477 -8.01 -17.60 12.09
N PHE A 478 -7.28 -17.50 10.97
CA PHE A 478 -7.56 -16.52 9.93
C PHE A 478 -7.51 -17.18 8.55
N PHE A 479 -8.44 -16.79 7.70
CA PHE A 479 -8.46 -17.20 6.30
C PHE A 479 -8.97 -16.05 5.42
N ALA A 480 -8.29 -15.78 4.30
CA ALA A 480 -8.74 -14.83 3.28
C ALA A 480 -8.47 -15.40 1.88
N ILE A 481 -9.39 -15.18 0.96
CA ILE A 481 -9.26 -15.59 -0.44
C ILE A 481 -9.92 -14.56 -1.36
N GLU A 482 -9.20 -14.18 -2.42
CA GLU A 482 -9.70 -13.25 -3.43
C GLU A 482 -9.36 -13.77 -4.85
N PRO A 483 -10.25 -14.56 -5.47
CA PRO A 483 -10.18 -14.87 -6.89
C PRO A 483 -10.62 -13.69 -7.74
N SER A 484 -9.95 -13.47 -8.89
CA SER A 484 -10.37 -12.49 -9.89
C SER A 484 -10.13 -12.98 -11.32
N ILE A 485 -10.90 -12.44 -12.28
CA ILE A 485 -10.78 -12.75 -13.70
C ILE A 485 -10.72 -11.44 -14.49
N ASP A 486 -9.75 -11.36 -15.40
CA ASP A 486 -9.56 -10.21 -16.29
C ASP A 486 -10.26 -10.44 -17.64
N PHE A 487 -11.05 -9.45 -18.05
CA PHE A 487 -11.72 -9.36 -19.34
C PHE A 487 -11.30 -8.06 -20.06
N ASP A 488 -10.06 -7.99 -20.55
CA ASP A 488 -9.43 -6.81 -21.13
C ASP A 488 -9.50 -5.58 -20.21
N TRP A 489 -10.49 -4.71 -20.41
CA TRP A 489 -10.71 -3.48 -19.66
C TRP A 489 -11.47 -3.68 -18.35
N LEU A 490 -11.96 -4.89 -18.04
CA LEU A 490 -12.77 -5.20 -16.88
C LEU A 490 -12.11 -6.34 -16.07
N ARG A 491 -11.85 -6.10 -14.78
CA ARG A 491 -11.55 -7.14 -13.80
C ARG A 491 -12.77 -7.32 -12.88
N VAL A 492 -13.16 -8.57 -12.67
CA VAL A 492 -14.17 -8.94 -11.69
C VAL A 492 -13.52 -9.77 -10.60
N ARG A 493 -13.79 -9.45 -9.33
CA ARG A 493 -13.27 -10.18 -8.17
C ARG A 493 -14.38 -10.57 -7.21
N ALA A 494 -14.15 -11.64 -6.46
CA ALA A 494 -14.88 -12.01 -5.28
C ALA A 494 -13.93 -12.08 -4.09
N SER A 495 -14.35 -11.65 -2.92
CA SER A 495 -13.52 -11.61 -1.72
C SER A 495 -14.24 -12.33 -0.59
N PHE A 496 -13.51 -13.18 0.14
CA PHE A 496 -14.01 -13.82 1.36
C PHE A 496 -12.91 -13.77 2.42
N LEU A 497 -13.26 -13.36 3.64
CA LEU A 497 -12.37 -13.32 4.78
C LEU A 497 -13.11 -13.83 6.02
N TYR A 498 -12.40 -14.61 6.82
CA TYR A 498 -12.81 -15.10 8.11
C TYR A 498 -11.68 -14.90 9.13
N GLY A 499 -11.95 -14.19 10.20
CA GLY A 499 -11.13 -14.17 11.41
C GLY A 499 -11.99 -14.75 12.53
N SER A 500 -11.46 -15.73 13.26
CA SER A 500 -12.19 -16.35 14.37
C SER A 500 -12.52 -15.31 15.47
N GLY A 501 -13.63 -15.50 16.15
CA GLY A 501 -14.05 -14.75 17.33
C GLY A 501 -13.97 -15.62 18.57
N ASP A 502 -13.94 -14.98 19.71
CA ASP A 502 -13.96 -15.61 21.01
C ASP A 502 -15.42 -15.94 21.40
N LYS A 503 -15.66 -17.18 21.81
CA LYS A 503 -17.00 -17.68 22.12
C LYS A 503 -17.44 -17.43 23.55
N ASP A 504 -16.50 -17.44 24.50
CA ASP A 504 -16.77 -17.22 25.93
C ASP A 504 -15.64 -16.41 26.57
N PRO A 505 -15.78 -15.08 26.64
CA PRO A 505 -14.77 -14.19 27.23
C PRO A 505 -14.35 -14.46 28.68
N PHE A 506 -14.97 -15.44 29.33
CA PHE A 506 -14.71 -15.80 30.73
C PHE A 506 -14.19 -17.23 30.91
N ASP A 507 -13.91 -17.96 29.85
CA ASP A 507 -13.24 -19.26 29.94
C ASP A 507 -11.70 -19.12 29.94
N ASP A 508 -10.97 -20.23 29.79
CA ASP A 508 -9.51 -20.29 29.76
C ASP A 508 -8.92 -20.21 28.35
N LYS A 509 -9.70 -19.77 27.35
CA LYS A 509 -9.30 -19.64 25.97
C LYS A 509 -9.59 -18.26 25.39
N SER A 510 -8.72 -17.78 24.52
CA SER A 510 -8.89 -16.58 23.72
C SER A 510 -8.84 -16.98 22.24
N GLU A 511 -10.02 -17.14 21.61
CA GLU A 511 -10.18 -17.70 20.27
C GLU A 511 -10.30 -16.62 19.17
N GLY A 512 -10.29 -15.34 19.51
CA GLY A 512 -10.43 -14.23 18.55
C GLY A 512 -9.12 -13.94 17.82
N PHE A 513 -9.10 -14.04 16.49
CA PHE A 513 -7.89 -13.72 15.73
C PHE A 513 -7.61 -12.21 15.76
N ASP A 514 -6.39 -11.85 16.13
CA ASP A 514 -5.87 -10.50 15.98
C ASP A 514 -4.50 -10.52 15.30
N ALA A 515 -4.25 -9.53 14.46
CA ALA A 515 -2.99 -9.38 13.75
C ALA A 515 -1.98 -8.59 14.61
N ILE A 516 -0.72 -8.64 14.25
CA ILE A 516 0.34 -7.85 14.92
C ILE A 516 0.16 -6.37 14.58
N PHE A 517 0.21 -6.06 13.27
CA PHE A 517 0.03 -4.69 12.78
C PHE A 517 -0.30 -4.74 11.29
N GLU A 518 -1.55 -4.97 10.97
CA GLU A 518 -2.02 -5.22 9.61
C GLU A 518 -2.22 -3.92 8.81
N ASN A 519 -2.15 -4.06 7.48
CA ASN A 519 -2.54 -3.06 6.48
C ASN A 519 -3.11 -3.76 5.24
N PRO A 520 -4.25 -4.43 5.34
CA PRO A 520 -4.73 -5.34 4.30
C PRO A 520 -5.10 -4.61 3.01
N GLN A 521 -4.53 -5.06 1.90
CA GLN A 521 -4.89 -4.66 0.54
C GLN A 521 -5.85 -5.71 -0.04
N PHE A 522 -7.12 -5.63 0.33
CA PHE A 522 -8.11 -6.68 0.11
C PHE A 522 -9.53 -6.11 0.03
N ALA A 523 -10.43 -6.73 -0.74
CA ALA A 523 -11.86 -6.40 -0.83
C ALA A 523 -12.15 -4.92 -1.13
N GLY A 524 -11.32 -4.25 -1.93
CA GLY A 524 -11.46 -2.83 -2.23
C GLY A 524 -10.99 -1.90 -1.12
N ALA A 525 -9.95 -2.28 -0.40
CA ALA A 525 -9.39 -1.54 0.74
C ALA A 525 -9.18 -0.03 0.48
N ASP A 526 -8.72 0.34 -0.73
CA ASP A 526 -8.50 1.75 -1.10
C ASP A 526 -9.78 2.61 -1.06
N THR A 527 -10.95 2.00 -1.16
CA THR A 527 -12.23 2.69 -1.27
C THR A 527 -13.24 2.28 -0.20
N SER A 528 -13.06 1.10 0.41
CA SER A 528 -13.95 0.58 1.46
C SER A 528 -13.88 1.45 2.71
N TYR A 529 -15.04 1.92 3.16
CA TYR A 529 -15.11 2.68 4.40
C TYR A 529 -14.70 1.82 5.60
N TRP A 530 -15.23 0.62 5.72
CA TRP A 530 -15.00 -0.28 6.85
C TRP A 530 -13.52 -0.62 7.02
N ILE A 531 -12.87 -1.01 5.93
CA ILE A 531 -11.45 -1.42 5.96
C ILE A 531 -10.54 -0.20 6.19
N ARG A 532 -10.79 0.89 5.45
CA ARG A 532 -9.91 2.07 5.45
C ARG A 532 -10.00 2.90 6.73
N GLN A 533 -11.19 2.99 7.34
CA GLN A 533 -11.41 3.85 8.50
C GLN A 533 -11.23 3.15 9.85
N SER A 534 -11.08 1.83 9.88
CA SER A 534 -10.94 1.06 11.13
C SER A 534 -12.03 1.44 12.13
N THR A 535 -13.28 1.16 11.78
CA THR A 535 -14.45 1.57 12.58
C THR A 535 -14.37 1.04 14.01
N PRO A 536 -14.36 1.90 15.04
CA PRO A 536 -14.25 1.47 16.42
C PRO A 536 -15.55 0.81 16.91
N LEU A 537 -15.44 -0.35 17.53
CA LEU A 537 -16.58 -1.06 18.17
C LEU A 537 -16.77 -0.66 19.63
N ILE A 538 -15.74 -0.14 20.27
CA ILE A 538 -15.77 0.30 21.66
C ILE A 538 -15.55 1.80 21.75
N GLY A 539 -16.08 2.43 22.80
CA GLY A 539 -15.92 3.86 23.04
C GLY A 539 -14.44 4.25 23.17
N GLY A 540 -14.11 5.48 22.85
CA GLY A 540 -12.72 5.95 22.91
C GLY A 540 -12.48 7.30 22.28
N GLY A 541 -13.49 8.09 21.94
CA GLY A 541 -13.37 9.50 21.55
C GLY A 541 -12.24 9.80 20.57
N ARG A 542 -12.08 8.99 19.50
CA ARG A 542 -10.92 9.08 18.64
C ARG A 542 -11.29 9.17 17.18
N VAL A 543 -10.66 10.07 16.49
CA VAL A 543 -10.73 10.17 15.03
C VAL A 543 -9.37 9.79 14.45
N ALA A 544 -9.32 8.61 13.83
CA ALA A 544 -8.11 8.13 13.18
C ALA A 544 -7.91 8.82 11.83
N LEU A 545 -6.69 9.31 11.58
CA LEU A 545 -6.24 9.90 10.32
C LEU A 545 -5.16 9.07 9.64
N SER A 546 -4.72 7.98 10.25
CA SER A 546 -3.74 7.10 9.60
C SER A 546 -4.30 6.53 8.30
N SER A 547 -3.48 6.44 7.28
CA SER A 547 -3.83 5.81 5.99
C SER A 547 -3.80 4.28 6.05
N ARG A 548 -3.67 3.71 7.24
CA ARG A 548 -3.56 2.27 7.45
C ARG A 548 -4.93 1.61 7.43
N ASN A 549 -5.06 0.62 6.58
CA ASN A 549 -6.25 -0.21 6.50
C ASN A 549 -6.34 -1.21 7.67
N GLY A 550 -7.56 -1.67 7.97
CA GLY A 550 -7.80 -2.73 8.94
C GLY A 550 -9.21 -3.25 8.88
N VAL A 551 -9.34 -4.55 8.77
CA VAL A 551 -10.64 -5.24 8.68
C VAL A 551 -11.00 -5.97 9.97
N LEU A 552 -10.01 -6.24 10.82
CA LEU A 552 -10.21 -7.03 12.04
C LEU A 552 -10.89 -6.21 13.15
N ASN A 553 -11.87 -6.82 13.80
CA ASN A 553 -12.63 -6.25 14.92
C ASN A 553 -11.96 -6.54 16.27
N SER A 554 -10.68 -6.22 16.40
CA SER A 554 -9.87 -6.60 17.56
C SER A 554 -10.22 -5.91 18.88
N MET A 555 -11.12 -4.93 18.85
CA MET A 555 -11.50 -4.14 20.02
C MET A 555 -10.29 -3.43 20.68
N ARG A 556 -9.27 -3.12 19.90
CA ARG A 556 -8.15 -2.27 20.34
C ARG A 556 -8.60 -0.82 20.41
N PRO A 557 -8.04 0.03 21.28
CA PRO A 557 -8.33 1.47 21.27
C PRO A 557 -7.87 2.13 19.94
N ASN A 558 -6.76 1.69 19.43
CA ASN A 558 -6.25 1.95 18.06
C ASN A 558 -5.19 0.90 17.69
N LYS A 559 -4.81 0.85 16.43
CA LYS A 559 -3.80 -0.09 15.94
C LYS A 559 -2.38 0.35 16.25
N GLU A 560 -2.13 1.64 16.22
CA GLU A 560 -0.81 2.24 16.34
C GLU A 560 -0.20 1.93 17.69
N HIS A 561 -0.96 2.12 18.78
CA HIS A 561 -0.47 2.00 20.16
C HIS A 561 -1.07 0.82 20.93
N GLY A 562 -2.23 0.31 20.49
CA GLY A 562 -2.96 -0.74 21.21
C GLY A 562 -2.21 -2.08 21.18
N GLN A 563 -2.42 -2.87 22.23
CA GLN A 563 -1.98 -4.26 22.30
C GLN A 563 -2.92 -5.18 21.51
N ALA A 564 -2.44 -6.34 21.07
CA ALA A 564 -3.29 -7.37 20.51
C ALA A 564 -4.36 -7.82 21.52
N ASN A 565 -5.54 -8.13 21.02
CA ASN A 565 -6.65 -8.57 21.83
C ASN A 565 -7.30 -9.81 21.21
N PHE A 566 -7.06 -10.96 21.81
CA PHE A 566 -7.58 -12.24 21.33
C PHE A 566 -8.97 -12.55 21.89
N THR A 567 -9.46 -11.76 22.86
CA THR A 567 -10.86 -11.77 23.30
C THR A 567 -11.64 -10.75 22.47
N ASN A 568 -11.89 -11.07 21.20
CA ASN A 568 -12.55 -10.20 20.23
C ASN A 568 -13.63 -10.96 19.44
N PRO A 569 -14.57 -10.25 18.79
CA PRO A 569 -15.71 -10.90 18.11
C PRO A 569 -15.33 -11.54 16.77
N GLY A 570 -14.09 -11.38 16.29
CA GLY A 570 -13.73 -11.81 14.95
C GLY A 570 -14.57 -11.16 13.86
N ILE A 571 -14.41 -11.61 12.62
CA ILE A 571 -15.14 -11.05 11.47
C ILE A 571 -15.35 -12.08 10.37
N VAL A 572 -16.48 -11.99 9.69
CA VAL A 572 -16.77 -12.63 8.40
C VAL A 572 -17.02 -11.52 7.37
N LEU A 573 -16.29 -11.55 6.25
CA LEU A 573 -16.51 -10.65 5.13
C LEU A 573 -16.74 -11.48 3.86
N ALA A 574 -17.81 -11.16 3.11
CA ALA A 574 -18.05 -11.66 1.77
C ALA A 574 -18.30 -10.49 0.83
N GLY A 575 -17.52 -10.38 -0.24
CA GLY A 575 -17.57 -9.25 -1.13
C GLY A 575 -17.46 -9.59 -2.60
N ILE A 576 -17.90 -8.64 -3.42
CA ILE A 576 -17.68 -8.62 -4.86
C ILE A 576 -17.15 -7.26 -5.29
N GLY A 577 -16.32 -7.23 -6.31
CA GLY A 577 -15.77 -6.00 -6.83
C GLY A 577 -15.57 -6.04 -8.34
N ALA A 578 -15.46 -4.86 -8.93
CA ALA A 578 -15.17 -4.70 -10.35
C ALA A 578 -14.29 -3.48 -10.56
N ASP A 579 -13.21 -3.65 -11.33
CA ASP A 579 -12.35 -2.56 -11.79
C ASP A 579 -12.51 -2.44 -13.30
N MET A 580 -12.80 -1.23 -13.77
CA MET A 580 -13.11 -0.93 -15.17
C MET A 580 -12.17 0.17 -15.67
N ASP A 581 -11.28 -0.15 -16.58
CA ASP A 581 -10.42 0.83 -17.27
C ASP A 581 -11.25 1.48 -18.39
N LEU A 582 -11.96 2.57 -18.05
CA LEU A 582 -12.83 3.29 -18.99
C LEU A 582 -12.03 3.99 -20.08
N LEU A 583 -10.86 4.49 -19.73
CA LEU A 583 -9.81 5.04 -20.58
C LEU A 583 -8.46 4.58 -20.01
N PRO A 584 -7.37 4.65 -20.79
CA PRO A 584 -6.04 4.35 -20.26
C PRO A 584 -5.70 5.14 -18.98
N GLU A 585 -6.15 6.39 -18.89
CA GLU A 585 -5.91 7.28 -17.76
C GLU A 585 -7.02 7.24 -16.70
N LEU A 586 -8.15 6.54 -16.94
CA LEU A 586 -9.32 6.62 -16.09
C LEU A 586 -9.86 5.24 -15.72
N ARG A 587 -9.80 4.90 -14.44
CA ARG A 587 -10.37 3.67 -13.87
C ARG A 587 -11.55 3.98 -12.96
N LEU A 588 -12.60 3.19 -13.09
CA LEU A 588 -13.70 3.12 -12.11
C LEU A 588 -13.57 1.80 -11.34
N SER A 589 -13.52 1.90 -10.01
CA SER A 589 -13.53 0.75 -9.10
C SER A 589 -14.81 0.73 -8.28
N LEU A 590 -15.48 -0.41 -8.21
CA LEU A 590 -16.70 -0.63 -7.45
C LEU A 590 -16.54 -1.83 -6.52
N ASN A 591 -17.00 -1.71 -5.27
CA ASN A 591 -16.99 -2.81 -4.30
C ASN A 591 -18.29 -2.85 -3.51
N ALA A 592 -18.70 -4.07 -3.14
CA ALA A 592 -19.82 -4.33 -2.25
C ALA A 592 -19.43 -5.48 -1.32
N ASN A 593 -19.35 -5.21 -0.03
CA ASN A 593 -18.98 -6.16 1.00
C ASN A 593 -20.15 -6.32 1.99
N TYR A 594 -20.43 -7.54 2.39
CA TYR A 594 -21.24 -7.88 3.55
C TYR A 594 -20.32 -8.26 4.70
N LEU A 595 -20.62 -7.76 5.91
CA LEU A 595 -19.82 -7.97 7.10
C LEU A 595 -20.69 -8.49 8.24
N ALA A 596 -20.14 -9.44 8.98
CA ALA A 596 -20.73 -10.00 10.18
C ALA A 596 -19.67 -10.28 11.24
N PHE A 597 -20.04 -10.29 12.51
CA PHE A 597 -19.20 -10.86 13.58
C PHE A 597 -19.11 -12.37 13.42
N ALA A 598 -17.96 -12.96 13.75
CA ALA A 598 -17.87 -14.41 13.86
C ALA A 598 -18.52 -14.91 15.16
N GLU A 599 -18.36 -14.16 16.25
CA GLU A 599 -18.95 -14.39 17.57
C GLU A 599 -19.34 -13.05 18.19
N THR A 600 -20.48 -12.98 18.89
CA THR A 600 -20.98 -11.72 19.48
C THR A 600 -20.65 -11.56 20.97
N ALA A 601 -20.26 -12.65 21.65
CA ALA A 601 -20.05 -12.68 23.09
C ALA A 601 -19.10 -11.58 23.62
N PRO A 602 -17.93 -11.29 23.03
CA PRO A 602 -17.05 -10.21 23.51
C PRO A 602 -17.70 -8.84 23.45
N VAL A 603 -18.49 -8.56 22.40
CA VAL A 603 -19.19 -7.28 22.26
C VAL A 603 -20.36 -7.17 23.25
N GLU A 604 -21.08 -8.26 23.48
CA GLU A 604 -22.17 -8.33 24.47
C GLU A 604 -21.65 -8.01 25.87
N VAL A 605 -20.51 -8.59 26.25
CA VAL A 605 -19.87 -8.33 27.54
C VAL A 605 -19.36 -6.89 27.63
N ALA A 606 -18.63 -6.41 26.62
CA ALA A 606 -18.06 -5.06 26.58
C ALA A 606 -19.14 -3.97 26.67
N ARG A 607 -20.31 -4.20 26.09
CA ARG A 607 -21.43 -3.26 26.09
C ARG A 607 -22.43 -3.51 27.22
N ALA A 608 -22.26 -4.56 28.01
CA ALA A 608 -23.25 -5.04 28.98
C ALA A 608 -24.66 -5.18 28.37
N GLN A 609 -24.75 -5.70 27.15
CA GLN A 609 -25.96 -5.85 26.36
C GLN A 609 -26.02 -7.28 25.83
N GLY A 610 -27.05 -8.04 26.19
CA GLY A 610 -27.26 -9.38 25.63
C GLY A 610 -27.94 -9.36 24.26
N ALA A 611 -27.76 -10.43 23.49
CA ALA A 611 -28.38 -10.68 22.20
C ALA A 611 -28.08 -9.59 21.14
N ILE A 612 -26.83 -9.35 20.88
CA ILE A 612 -26.36 -8.55 19.75
C ILE A 612 -26.47 -9.40 18.47
N ASP A 613 -27.00 -8.80 17.39
CA ASP A 613 -27.08 -9.44 16.06
C ASP A 613 -25.66 -9.63 15.51
N ASP A 614 -25.40 -10.75 14.84
CA ASP A 614 -24.11 -11.01 14.20
C ASP A 614 -23.90 -10.16 12.94
N SER A 615 -24.98 -9.68 12.28
CA SER A 615 -24.88 -8.84 11.09
C SER A 615 -24.39 -7.44 11.42
N ILE A 616 -23.21 -7.07 10.89
CA ILE A 616 -22.70 -5.68 10.94
C ILE A 616 -23.38 -4.85 9.84
N GLY A 617 -23.52 -5.41 8.62
CA GLY A 617 -24.18 -4.75 7.51
C GLY A 617 -23.41 -4.80 6.20
N TYR A 618 -23.64 -3.77 5.35
CA TYR A 618 -23.06 -3.68 4.01
C TYR A 618 -22.15 -2.47 3.90
N ASP A 619 -20.99 -2.68 3.28
CA ASP A 619 -20.06 -1.64 2.90
C ASP A 619 -20.03 -1.52 1.37
N LEU A 620 -20.51 -0.39 0.85
CA LEU A 620 -20.59 -0.12 -0.58
C LEU A 620 -19.65 1.03 -0.93
N SER A 621 -18.74 0.80 -1.85
CA SER A 621 -17.75 1.81 -2.24
C SER A 621 -17.58 1.95 -3.74
N ALA A 622 -17.24 3.16 -4.17
CA ALA A 622 -16.92 3.50 -5.55
C ALA A 622 -15.77 4.51 -5.59
N ALA A 623 -14.80 4.29 -6.48
CA ALA A 623 -13.72 5.24 -6.71
C ALA A 623 -13.55 5.49 -8.20
N LEU A 624 -13.33 6.76 -8.55
CA LEU A 624 -12.89 7.17 -9.87
C LEU A 624 -11.43 7.59 -9.78
N ILE A 625 -10.54 6.81 -10.40
CA ILE A 625 -9.09 7.00 -10.34
C ILE A 625 -8.63 7.58 -11.67
N TRP A 626 -8.11 8.80 -11.62
CA TRP A 626 -7.58 9.49 -12.79
C TRP A 626 -6.07 9.64 -12.70
N ARG A 627 -5.38 9.13 -13.72
CA ARG A 627 -3.91 9.17 -13.87
C ARG A 627 -3.57 9.96 -15.12
N PRO A 628 -3.46 11.30 -15.06
CA PRO A 628 -3.33 12.16 -16.25
C PRO A 628 -2.01 11.97 -17.00
N PHE A 629 -1.00 11.44 -16.33
CA PHE A 629 0.32 11.22 -16.91
C PHE A 629 0.69 9.74 -16.74
N MET A 630 0.39 8.96 -17.77
CA MET A 630 0.88 7.58 -17.87
C MET A 630 2.28 7.62 -18.50
N THR A 631 3.30 7.71 -17.67
CA THR A 631 4.71 7.61 -18.10
C THR A 631 5.32 6.37 -17.49
#